data_c23bf5fec1d6bb3d3d9d9f4a41116360
#
_entry.id   c23bf5fec1d6bb3d3d9d9f4a41116360
#
_cell.length_a   1.000
_cell.length_b   1.000
_cell.length_c   1.000
_cell.angle_alpha   90.00
_cell.angle_beta   90.00
_cell.angle_gamma   90.00
#
_symmetry.space_group_name_H-M   'P 1'
#
loop_
_entity.id
_entity.type
_entity.pdbx_description
1 polymer ?
#
loop_
_entity_poly.entity_id
_entity_poly.type
_entity_poly.pdbx_seq_one_letter_code
_entity_poly.pdbx_strand_id
1 'polypeptide(L)'
;MKINYNYTLLLLVLITLLFSCSATHRFKKDEAFFNASSIITKYKAVADMNDAYFVIKQNNFFEFYRALFDSVKNTTYAGKYTKKGDTLFLTFYNKRGNDLLGNKAFINPDKKEIIFFDTYTGVKKKILFN
;
A
#
# COMPACT_ATOMS: atom_id res chain seq x y z
N MET A 1 -11.32 12.46 -47.82
CA MET A 1 -11.55 12.90 -46.47
C MET A 1 -10.18 13.18 -45.82
N LYS A 2 -9.77 14.43 -45.67
CA LYS A 2 -8.48 14.77 -45.03
C LYS A 2 -8.69 14.74 -43.52
N ILE A 3 -8.22 13.69 -42.88
CA ILE A 3 -8.20 13.58 -41.41
C ILE A 3 -7.19 14.63 -40.92
N ASN A 4 -7.68 15.64 -40.20
CA ASN A 4 -6.83 16.67 -39.61
C ASN A 4 -6.02 16.06 -38.44
N TYR A 5 -4.78 15.68 -38.69
CA TYR A 5 -3.85 15.11 -37.72
C TYR A 5 -3.74 15.93 -36.43
N ASN A 6 -3.98 17.24 -36.50
CA ASN A 6 -3.92 18.12 -35.34
C ASN A 6 -5.05 17.82 -34.31
N TYR A 7 -6.25 17.46 -34.76
CA TYR A 7 -7.36 17.12 -33.85
C TYR A 7 -7.20 15.74 -33.22
N THR A 8 -6.66 14.77 -33.96
CA THR A 8 -6.37 13.45 -33.38
C THR A 8 -5.26 13.50 -32.35
N LEU A 9 -4.20 14.29 -32.60
CA LEU A 9 -3.13 14.50 -31.63
C LEU A 9 -3.63 15.19 -30.36
N LEU A 10 -4.45 16.23 -30.50
CA LEU A 10 -5.05 16.97 -29.39
C LEU A 10 -5.96 16.07 -28.54
N LEU A 11 -6.76 15.23 -29.18
CA LEU A 11 -7.64 14.28 -28.51
C LEU A 11 -6.85 13.23 -27.70
N LEU A 12 -5.73 12.75 -28.25
CA LEU A 12 -4.89 11.75 -27.64
C LEU A 12 -4.18 12.32 -26.39
N VAL A 13 -3.72 13.57 -26.45
CA VAL A 13 -3.13 14.29 -25.31
C VAL A 13 -4.18 14.55 -24.23
N LEU A 14 -5.41 14.89 -24.61
CA LEU A 14 -6.50 15.10 -23.64
C LEU A 14 -6.88 13.81 -22.89
N ILE A 15 -6.90 12.67 -23.60
CA ILE A 15 -7.19 11.36 -23.00
C ILE A 15 -6.07 10.95 -22.02
N THR A 16 -4.80 11.19 -22.35
CA THR A 16 -3.69 10.85 -21.44
C THR A 16 -3.68 11.70 -20.16
N LEU A 17 -4.13 12.96 -20.23
CA LEU A 17 -4.26 13.82 -19.06
C LEU A 17 -5.38 13.38 -18.11
N LEU A 18 -6.44 12.75 -18.61
CA LEU A 18 -7.55 12.26 -17.78
C LEU A 18 -7.20 11.00 -16.97
N PHE A 19 -6.21 10.21 -17.41
CA PHE A 19 -5.80 9.01 -16.70
C PHE A 19 -4.73 9.22 -15.62
N SER A 20 -4.12 10.41 -15.53
CA SER A 20 -2.97 10.68 -14.66
C SER A 20 -3.31 10.96 -13.19
N CYS A 21 -4.59 11.06 -12.79
CA CYS A 21 -4.93 11.69 -11.50
C CYS A 21 -5.54 10.75 -10.42
N SER A 22 -5.39 9.41 -10.49
CA SER A 22 -6.30 8.56 -9.70
C SER A 22 -5.82 8.14 -8.30
N ALA A 23 -4.52 7.97 -8.04
CA ALA A 23 -4.05 7.39 -6.77
C ALA A 23 -4.05 8.40 -5.61
N THR A 24 -3.55 9.59 -5.83
CA THR A 24 -3.49 10.66 -4.82
C THR A 24 -4.89 11.16 -4.43
N HIS A 25 -5.82 11.15 -5.39
CA HIS A 25 -7.20 11.56 -5.16
C HIS A 25 -7.96 10.57 -4.29
N ARG A 26 -7.69 9.26 -4.42
CA ARG A 26 -8.34 8.23 -3.59
C ARG A 26 -7.96 8.36 -2.12
N PHE A 27 -6.70 8.59 -1.82
CA PHE A 27 -6.26 8.77 -0.43
C PHE A 27 -6.88 10.01 0.21
N LYS A 28 -6.90 11.16 -0.47
CA LYS A 28 -7.52 12.39 0.04
C LYS A 28 -8.98 12.22 0.43
N LYS A 29 -9.72 11.39 -0.33
CA LYS A 29 -11.13 11.08 0.00
C LYS A 29 -11.27 10.29 1.29
N ASP A 30 -10.36 9.37 1.56
CA ASP A 30 -10.40 8.49 2.71
C ASP A 30 -9.59 9.03 3.91
N GLU A 31 -8.79 10.08 3.73
CA GLU A 31 -7.80 10.58 4.69
C GLU A 31 -8.41 10.92 6.06
N ALA A 32 -9.57 11.55 6.08
CA ALA A 32 -10.25 11.90 7.32
C ALA A 32 -10.66 10.64 8.10
N PHE A 33 -11.21 9.64 7.42
CA PHE A 33 -11.58 8.36 8.04
C PHE A 33 -10.34 7.55 8.45
N PHE A 34 -9.29 7.57 7.65
CA PHE A 34 -8.02 6.94 7.96
C PHE A 34 -7.42 7.50 9.25
N ASN A 35 -7.38 8.82 9.38
CA ASN A 35 -6.83 9.50 10.56
C ASN A 35 -7.67 9.29 11.81
N ALA A 36 -8.99 9.19 11.67
CA ALA A 36 -9.92 8.92 12.76
C ALA A 36 -9.93 7.44 13.19
N SER A 37 -9.41 6.53 12.37
CA SER A 37 -9.43 5.10 12.64
C SER A 37 -8.39 4.70 13.69
N SER A 38 -8.83 4.06 14.78
CA SER A 38 -7.96 3.58 15.85
C SER A 38 -7.09 2.40 15.39
N ILE A 39 -5.94 2.26 16.00
CA ILE A 39 -5.04 1.13 15.80
C ILE A 39 -5.61 -0.10 16.50
N ILE A 40 -5.73 -1.21 15.76
CA ILE A 40 -6.11 -2.52 16.29
C ILE A 40 -4.84 -3.28 16.72
N THR A 41 -3.86 -3.36 15.82
CA THR A 41 -2.63 -4.12 16.05
C THR A 41 -1.47 -3.43 15.34
N LYS A 42 -0.32 -3.41 15.98
CA LYS A 42 0.94 -2.91 15.43
C LYS A 42 1.96 -4.04 15.46
N TYR A 43 2.50 -4.35 14.29
CA TYR A 43 3.58 -5.31 14.14
C TYR A 43 4.89 -4.57 13.87
N LYS A 44 5.97 -4.97 14.53
CA LYS A 44 7.31 -4.41 14.31
C LYS A 44 8.17 -5.40 13.55
N ALA A 45 8.93 -4.95 12.55
CA ALA A 45 9.88 -5.80 11.84
C ALA A 45 10.97 -6.31 12.79
N VAL A 46 11.17 -7.66 12.74
CA VAL A 46 12.20 -8.32 13.53
C VAL A 46 13.42 -8.46 12.66
N ALA A 47 14.54 -8.04 12.89
CA ALA A 47 15.78 -8.23 12.11
C ALA A 47 16.00 -7.30 10.90
N ASP A 48 15.32 -6.20 10.83
CA ASP A 48 15.75 -5.11 9.94
C ASP A 48 16.44 -4.04 10.81
N MET A 49 17.63 -3.60 10.39
CA MET A 49 18.34 -2.48 11.02
C MET A 49 17.56 -1.17 10.86
N ASN A 50 16.50 -1.17 10.06
CA ASN A 50 15.57 -0.08 9.89
C ASN A 50 14.31 -0.33 10.72
N ASP A 51 13.80 0.67 11.41
CA ASP A 51 12.50 0.59 12.07
C ASP A 51 11.40 0.53 11.00
N ALA A 52 10.74 -0.61 10.91
CA ALA A 52 9.58 -0.78 10.05
C ALA A 52 8.40 -1.31 10.88
N TYR A 53 7.22 -0.77 10.60
CA TYR A 53 5.98 -1.13 11.29
C TYR A 53 4.89 -1.39 10.29
N PHE A 54 4.09 -2.41 10.54
CA PHE A 54 2.82 -2.62 9.87
C PHE A 54 1.69 -2.50 10.88
N VAL A 55 0.77 -1.59 10.62
CA VAL A 55 -0.31 -1.24 11.52
C VAL A 55 -1.64 -1.59 10.88
N ILE A 56 -2.46 -2.38 11.58
CA ILE A 56 -3.84 -2.64 11.22
C ILE A 56 -4.72 -1.67 12.00
N LYS A 57 -5.57 -0.95 11.29
CA LYS A 57 -6.49 0.04 11.85
C LYS A 57 -7.94 -0.42 11.68
N GLN A 58 -8.84 0.19 12.45
CA GLN A 58 -10.28 0.05 12.24
C GLN A 58 -10.69 0.50 10.83
N ASN A 59 -11.93 0.17 10.45
CA ASN A 59 -12.51 0.52 9.15
C ASN A 59 -11.72 -0.03 7.95
N ASN A 60 -11.03 -1.17 8.17
CA ASN A 60 -10.26 -1.88 7.15
C ASN A 60 -9.11 -1.07 6.56
N PHE A 61 -8.54 -0.15 7.31
CA PHE A 61 -7.33 0.56 6.93
C PHE A 61 -6.08 -0.12 7.48
N PHE A 62 -4.98 0.05 6.77
CA PHE A 62 -3.65 -0.30 7.25
C PHE A 62 -2.64 0.79 6.88
N GLU A 63 -1.51 0.74 7.58
CA GLU A 63 -0.38 1.62 7.36
C GLU A 63 0.90 0.82 7.44
N PHE A 64 1.78 0.99 6.47
CA PHE A 64 3.14 0.48 6.51
C PHE A 64 4.11 1.65 6.60
N TYR A 65 4.89 1.68 7.67
CA TYR A 65 5.94 2.68 7.91
C TYR A 65 7.30 2.03 7.79
N ARG A 66 8.21 2.69 7.12
CA ARG A 66 9.61 2.32 7.03
C ARG A 66 10.49 3.53 7.30
N ALA A 67 11.29 3.47 8.38
CA ALA A 67 12.41 4.37 8.60
C ALA A 67 13.61 3.86 7.80
N LEU A 68 14.17 4.70 6.96
CA LEU A 68 15.47 4.47 6.36
C LEU A 68 16.51 5.20 7.22
N PHE A 69 17.77 4.73 7.24
CA PHE A 69 18.88 5.36 7.97
C PHE A 69 19.04 6.85 7.66
N ASP A 70 18.60 7.27 6.51
CA ASP A 70 18.52 8.66 6.13
C ASP A 70 17.18 9.22 6.62
N SER A 71 17.21 9.96 7.73
CA SER A 71 16.04 10.53 8.41
C SER A 71 15.14 11.39 7.50
N VAL A 72 15.63 11.76 6.33
CA VAL A 72 14.91 12.55 5.32
C VAL A 72 13.90 11.70 4.52
N LYS A 73 13.97 10.35 4.60
CA LYS A 73 13.16 9.45 3.75
C LYS A 73 12.21 8.54 4.51
N ASN A 74 11.79 8.93 5.70
CA ASN A 74 10.74 8.22 6.40
C ASN A 74 9.46 8.26 5.58
N THR A 75 8.98 7.11 5.14
CA THR A 75 7.83 7.04 4.25
C THR A 75 6.75 6.15 4.84
N THR A 76 5.54 6.68 4.84
CA THR A 76 4.34 5.95 5.22
C THR A 76 3.57 5.56 3.97
N TYR A 77 3.16 4.31 3.91
CA TYR A 77 2.33 3.75 2.84
C TYR A 77 1.00 3.29 3.42
N ALA A 78 -0.05 4.01 3.12
CA ALA A 78 -1.40 3.71 3.56
C ALA A 78 -2.17 2.87 2.54
N GLY A 79 -3.19 2.14 3.01
CA GLY A 79 -4.08 1.38 2.15
C GLY A 79 -5.30 0.85 2.89
N LYS A 80 -6.09 0.08 2.14
CA LYS A 80 -7.25 -0.67 2.65
C LYS A 80 -6.99 -2.16 2.54
N TYR A 81 -7.59 -2.94 3.42
CA TYR A 81 -7.53 -4.40 3.34
C TYR A 81 -8.93 -5.01 3.34
N THR A 82 -9.02 -6.21 2.78
CA THR A 82 -10.11 -7.14 3.02
C THR A 82 -9.55 -8.38 3.70
N LYS A 83 -10.29 -8.95 4.64
CA LYS A 83 -9.85 -10.14 5.39
C LYS A 83 -10.68 -11.35 5.00
N LYS A 84 -10.02 -12.47 4.71
CA LYS A 84 -10.65 -13.77 4.48
C LYS A 84 -9.88 -14.83 5.29
N GLY A 85 -10.50 -15.31 6.37
CA GLY A 85 -9.79 -16.13 7.37
C GLY A 85 -8.62 -15.34 7.96
N ASP A 86 -7.43 -15.92 7.95
CA ASP A 86 -6.21 -15.27 8.43
C ASP A 86 -5.43 -14.54 7.31
N THR A 87 -6.01 -14.45 6.12
CA THR A 87 -5.40 -13.77 4.98
C THR A 87 -5.94 -12.36 4.83
N LEU A 88 -5.04 -11.41 4.69
CA LEU A 88 -5.32 -10.02 4.32
C LEU A 88 -5.00 -9.82 2.84
N PHE A 89 -5.92 -9.23 2.11
CA PHE A 89 -5.71 -8.73 0.76
C PHE A 89 -5.55 -7.22 0.84
N LEU A 90 -4.37 -6.74 0.45
CA LEU A 90 -3.93 -5.37 0.64
C LEU A 90 -4.10 -4.57 -0.66
N THR A 91 -4.66 -3.38 -0.54
CA THR A 91 -4.78 -2.41 -1.63
C THR A 91 -4.12 -1.11 -1.18
N PHE A 92 -2.91 -0.87 -1.62
CA PHE A 92 -2.19 0.36 -1.34
C PHE A 92 -2.73 1.53 -2.16
N TYR A 93 -2.76 2.71 -1.57
CA TYR A 93 -3.01 3.94 -2.33
C TYR A 93 -1.83 4.32 -3.22
N ASN A 94 -0.61 3.91 -2.86
CA ASN A 94 0.62 4.16 -3.59
C ASN A 94 1.19 2.86 -4.15
N LYS A 95 1.52 2.84 -5.45
CA LYS A 95 2.13 1.69 -6.12
C LYS A 95 3.39 1.19 -5.41
N ARG A 96 4.22 2.09 -4.89
CA ARG A 96 5.49 1.72 -4.23
C ARG A 96 5.28 0.88 -2.96
N GLY A 97 4.20 1.12 -2.21
CA GLY A 97 3.85 0.27 -1.07
C GLY A 97 3.56 -1.17 -1.49
N ASN A 98 2.83 -1.34 -2.59
CA ASN A 98 2.56 -2.65 -3.17
C ASN A 98 3.84 -3.33 -3.68
N ASP A 99 4.75 -2.59 -4.30
CA ASP A 99 6.03 -3.13 -4.80
C ASP A 99 6.94 -3.60 -3.65
N LEU A 100 6.81 -3.01 -2.46
CA LEU A 100 7.61 -3.35 -1.27
C LEU A 100 7.07 -4.58 -0.52
N LEU A 101 5.76 -4.66 -0.28
CA LEU A 101 5.15 -5.68 0.57
C LEU A 101 4.31 -6.70 -0.21
N GLY A 102 3.94 -6.40 -1.44
CA GLY A 102 2.95 -7.17 -2.19
C GLY A 102 1.51 -6.83 -1.76
N ASN A 103 0.56 -7.55 -2.33
CA ASN A 103 -0.87 -7.33 -2.12
C ASN A 103 -1.54 -8.36 -1.20
N LYS A 104 -0.75 -9.22 -0.57
CA LYS A 104 -1.27 -10.33 0.24
C LYS A 104 -0.41 -10.56 1.47
N ALA A 105 -1.05 -10.70 2.62
CA ALA A 105 -0.41 -11.04 3.87
C ALA A 105 -1.20 -12.12 4.61
N PHE A 106 -0.51 -12.92 5.41
CA PHE A 106 -1.09 -13.94 6.29
C PHE A 106 -0.77 -13.60 7.74
N ILE A 107 -1.78 -13.60 8.60
CA ILE A 107 -1.64 -13.40 10.03
C ILE A 107 -1.56 -14.78 10.68
N ASN A 108 -0.51 -15.02 11.46
CA ASN A 108 -0.41 -16.18 12.34
C ASN A 108 -0.72 -15.71 13.76
N PRO A 109 -1.93 -15.96 14.28
CA PRO A 109 -2.34 -15.49 15.60
C PRO A 109 -1.54 -16.15 16.73
N ASP A 110 -1.18 -17.45 16.58
CA ASP A 110 -0.47 -18.21 17.61
C ASP A 110 0.93 -17.65 17.85
N LYS A 111 1.59 -17.20 16.78
CA LYS A 111 2.94 -16.63 16.83
C LYS A 111 2.98 -15.11 16.88
N LYS A 112 1.81 -14.47 16.82
CA LYS A 112 1.69 -13.01 16.69
C LYS A 112 2.53 -12.44 15.52
N GLU A 113 2.53 -13.16 14.41
CA GLU A 113 3.32 -12.83 13.21
C GLU A 113 2.42 -12.42 12.06
N ILE A 114 2.91 -11.52 11.21
CA ILE A 114 2.36 -11.28 9.89
C ILE A 114 3.40 -11.60 8.82
N ILE A 115 3.00 -12.32 7.78
CA ILE A 115 3.86 -12.80 6.70
C ILE A 115 3.36 -12.20 5.39
N PHE A 116 4.24 -11.51 4.67
CA PHE A 116 3.93 -10.93 3.37
C PHE A 116 4.38 -11.83 2.23
N PHE A 117 3.61 -11.85 1.15
CA PHE A 117 3.91 -12.63 -0.04
C PHE A 117 4.31 -11.69 -1.19
N ASP A 118 5.43 -12.00 -1.82
CA ASP A 118 5.81 -11.31 -3.05
C ASP A 118 4.86 -11.70 -4.18
N THR A 119 4.30 -10.70 -4.85
CA THR A 119 3.33 -10.87 -5.92
C THR A 119 3.96 -11.49 -7.17
N TYR A 120 5.27 -11.29 -7.38
CA TYR A 120 5.96 -11.71 -8.61
C TYR A 120 6.61 -13.08 -8.53
N THR A 121 7.11 -13.47 -7.35
CA THR A 121 7.88 -14.71 -7.21
C THR A 121 7.15 -15.79 -6.43
N GLY A 122 6.04 -15.46 -5.77
CA GLY A 122 5.35 -16.38 -4.85
C GLY A 122 6.19 -16.74 -3.60
N VAL A 123 7.41 -16.20 -3.51
CA VAL A 123 8.31 -16.43 -2.40
C VAL A 123 7.82 -15.65 -1.18
N LYS A 124 7.66 -16.35 -0.06
CA LYS A 124 7.36 -15.74 1.23
C LYS A 124 8.50 -14.77 1.60
N LYS A 125 8.26 -13.47 1.47
CA LYS A 125 9.07 -12.51 2.21
C LYS A 125 8.65 -12.63 3.67
N LYS A 126 9.42 -13.39 4.45
CA LYS A 126 9.23 -13.48 5.88
C LYS A 126 9.66 -12.16 6.52
N ILE A 127 8.76 -11.20 6.54
CA ILE A 127 8.90 -10.04 7.41
C ILE A 127 8.20 -10.43 8.70
N LEU A 128 8.98 -10.87 9.68
CA LEU A 128 8.50 -11.16 11.03
C LEU A 128 8.24 -9.85 11.74
N PHE A 129 7.01 -9.67 12.15
CA PHE A 129 6.61 -8.62 13.04
C PHE A 129 6.05 -9.27 14.30
N ASN A 130 6.57 -8.90 15.43
CA ASN A 130 6.01 -9.18 16.75
C ASN A 130 5.24 -7.98 17.24
#